data_5abb1822c4021cde11e9988ddb375fa6
#
_entry.id   5abb1822c4021cde11e9988ddb375fa6
#
_cell.length_a   1.000
_cell.length_b   1.000
_cell.length_c   1.000
_cell.angle_alpha   90.00
_cell.angle_beta   90.00
_cell.angle_gamma   90.00
#
_symmetry.space_group_name_H-M   'P 1'
#
loop_
_entity.id
_entity.type
_entity.pdbx_description
1 polymer ?
#
loop_
_entity_poly.entity_id
_entity_poly.type
_entity_poly.pdbx_seq_one_letter_code
_entity_poly.pdbx_strand_id
1 'polypeptide(L)'
;GNWSESVDIEHSKQVSLIAVLHQLTGSLNIKSEPTNATIIVDGNEAGNTPAAIADLKPGKHHVEVRMEGYASWSEDVEISTEKENQITAVLQQLNGALNIKSKPTNAIIVVDGNETGNTPAAITDLKPGKHHVEVHMEGYASWSEDVEISAEKENQITAVLQQLTGALNIK
;
A
#
# COMPACT_ATOMS: atom_id res chain seq x y z
N GLY A 1 33.31 10.71 16.30
CA GLY A 1 34.60 11.40 16.11
C GLY A 1 35.47 11.24 17.35
N ASN A 2 36.78 11.17 17.15
CA ASN A 2 37.75 11.14 18.26
C ASN A 2 38.04 12.58 18.69
N TRP A 3 37.98 12.83 19.99
CA TRP A 3 38.38 14.12 20.56
C TRP A 3 39.70 13.92 21.31
N SER A 4 40.68 14.81 21.11
CA SER A 4 41.93 14.82 21.82
C SER A 4 42.38 16.27 22.06
N GLU A 5 42.89 16.55 23.23
CA GLU A 5 43.46 17.84 23.60
C GLU A 5 44.69 17.60 24.49
N SER A 6 45.73 18.41 24.28
CA SER A 6 46.92 18.40 25.12
C SER A 6 46.80 19.51 26.16
N VAL A 7 47.03 19.18 27.42
CA VAL A 7 46.94 20.12 28.54
C VAL A 7 48.27 20.14 29.28
N ASP A 8 48.87 21.32 29.40
CA ASP A 8 50.01 21.55 30.28
C ASP A 8 49.51 21.78 31.71
N ILE A 9 49.97 20.96 32.63
CA ILE A 9 49.58 21.02 34.04
C ILE A 9 50.70 21.69 34.83
N GLU A 10 50.48 22.92 35.25
CA GLU A 10 51.38 23.62 36.21
C GLU A 10 51.13 23.12 37.65
N HIS A 11 52.19 23.08 38.42
CA HIS A 11 52.14 22.66 39.83
C HIS A 11 51.12 23.48 40.63
N SER A 12 50.21 22.82 41.33
CA SER A 12 49.16 23.42 42.20
C SER A 12 47.97 24.09 41.50
N LYS A 13 47.77 23.92 40.17
CA LYS A 13 46.55 24.39 39.49
C LYS A 13 45.66 23.21 39.13
N GLN A 14 44.37 23.36 39.42
CA GLN A 14 43.34 22.42 38.93
C GLN A 14 42.90 22.85 37.53
N VAL A 15 43.00 21.94 36.55
CA VAL A 15 42.52 22.15 35.19
C VAL A 15 41.31 21.25 34.98
N SER A 16 40.19 21.86 34.57
CA SER A 16 38.96 21.15 34.19
C SER A 16 38.80 21.20 32.69
N LEU A 17 38.63 20.03 32.09
CA LEU A 17 38.36 19.86 30.67
C LEU A 17 36.94 19.35 30.50
N ILE A 18 36.19 19.97 29.61
CA ILE A 18 34.85 19.53 29.23
C ILE A 18 34.87 19.17 27.73
N ALA A 19 34.76 17.87 27.44
CA ALA A 19 34.58 17.39 26.06
C ALA A 19 33.10 17.31 25.72
N VAL A 20 32.68 18.06 24.73
CA VAL A 20 31.31 17.94 24.16
C VAL A 20 31.38 16.99 22.99
N LEU A 21 30.78 15.83 23.12
CA LEU A 21 30.69 14.81 22.07
C LEU A 21 29.39 14.99 21.32
N HIS A 22 29.48 15.13 20.00
CA HIS A 22 28.33 15.08 19.12
C HIS A 22 28.13 13.66 18.60
N GLN A 23 26.91 13.16 18.71
CA GLN A 23 26.57 11.87 18.11
C GLN A 23 26.61 11.97 16.60
N LEU A 24 27.31 11.05 15.96
CA LEU A 24 27.26 10.93 14.50
C LEU A 24 25.93 10.32 14.10
N THR A 25 25.30 10.92 13.10
CA THR A 25 24.07 10.42 12.48
C THR A 25 24.25 10.24 10.98
N GLY A 26 23.47 9.36 10.39
CA GLY A 26 23.38 9.18 8.95
C GLY A 26 22.02 9.63 8.43
N SER A 27 21.87 9.59 7.11
CA SER A 27 20.59 9.79 6.42
C SER A 27 20.32 8.65 5.48
N LEU A 28 19.03 8.39 5.21
CA LEU A 28 18.57 7.36 4.30
C LEU A 28 17.61 7.96 3.28
N ASN A 29 17.97 7.89 1.99
CA ASN A 29 17.11 8.25 0.87
C ASN A 29 16.24 7.07 0.50
N ILE A 30 14.92 7.21 0.61
CA ILE A 30 13.95 6.17 0.33
C ILE A 30 13.08 6.56 -0.87
N LYS A 31 13.06 5.71 -1.87
CA LYS A 31 12.20 5.80 -3.05
C LYS A 31 11.29 4.59 -3.11
N SER A 32 10.16 4.71 -3.82
CA SER A 32 9.31 3.56 -4.14
C SER A 32 8.72 3.65 -5.54
N GLU A 33 8.33 2.51 -6.06
CA GLU A 33 7.50 2.35 -7.24
C GLU A 33 6.26 1.50 -6.86
N PRO A 34 5.04 2.12 -6.89
CA PRO A 34 4.72 3.54 -7.16
C PRO A 34 5.24 4.49 -6.08
N THR A 35 5.34 5.77 -6.43
CA THR A 35 5.71 6.85 -5.49
C THR A 35 4.57 7.19 -4.53
N ASN A 36 4.85 8.02 -3.51
CA ASN A 36 3.89 8.46 -2.50
C ASN A 36 3.41 7.35 -1.55
N ALA A 37 4.24 6.31 -1.35
CA ALA A 37 4.00 5.27 -0.36
C ALA A 37 4.46 5.72 1.04
N THR A 38 3.76 5.30 2.08
CA THR A 38 4.09 5.61 3.48
C THR A 38 5.36 4.89 3.90
N ILE A 39 6.30 5.63 4.50
CA ILE A 39 7.55 5.12 5.05
C ILE A 39 7.41 4.92 6.55
N ILE A 40 7.84 3.77 7.03
CA ILE A 40 7.93 3.43 8.45
C ILE A 40 9.36 3.01 8.74
N VAL A 41 10.00 3.64 9.72
CA VAL A 41 11.36 3.31 10.19
C VAL A 41 11.29 2.92 11.65
N ASP A 42 11.78 1.74 11.98
CA ASP A 42 11.75 1.17 13.34
C ASP A 42 10.35 1.25 14.00
N GLY A 43 9.30 1.03 13.20
CA GLY A 43 7.92 1.07 13.64
C GLY A 43 7.29 2.47 13.74
N ASN A 44 8.02 3.54 13.40
CA ASN A 44 7.52 4.92 13.42
C ASN A 44 7.33 5.44 12.00
N GLU A 45 6.18 6.08 11.74
CA GLU A 45 5.92 6.73 10.46
C GLU A 45 6.87 7.92 10.25
N ALA A 46 7.52 7.97 9.09
CA ALA A 46 8.56 8.92 8.75
C ALA A 46 8.26 9.75 7.48
N GLY A 47 7.03 9.69 6.96
CA GLY A 47 6.58 10.43 5.78
C GLY A 47 6.30 9.54 4.58
N ASN A 48 6.34 10.10 3.38
CA ASN A 48 6.03 9.41 2.13
C ASN A 48 7.18 9.47 1.14
N THR A 49 7.30 8.42 0.30
CA THR A 49 8.32 8.34 -0.76
C THR A 49 8.02 9.32 -1.91
N PRO A 50 9.06 9.91 -2.54
CA PRO A 50 10.46 9.85 -2.14
C PRO A 50 10.78 10.79 -0.97
N ALA A 51 11.55 10.33 -0.01
CA ALA A 51 11.98 11.16 1.12
C ALA A 51 13.41 10.82 1.58
N ALA A 52 14.06 11.82 2.23
CA ALA A 52 15.30 11.65 2.95
C ALA A 52 15.03 11.68 4.45
N ILE A 53 15.29 10.59 5.13
CA ILE A 53 15.14 10.46 6.58
C ILE A 53 16.50 10.76 7.21
N ALA A 54 16.56 11.86 7.95
CA ALA A 54 17.78 12.33 8.61
C ALA A 54 17.90 11.83 10.05
N ASP A 55 19.05 12.12 10.67
CA ASP A 55 19.33 11.89 12.08
C ASP A 55 19.21 10.42 12.55
N LEU A 56 19.36 9.48 11.62
CA LEU A 56 19.41 8.06 11.95
C LEU A 56 20.74 7.73 12.63
N LYS A 57 20.68 6.91 13.66
CA LYS A 57 21.90 6.39 14.32
C LYS A 57 22.62 5.44 13.37
N PRO A 58 23.97 5.38 13.41
CA PRO A 58 24.67 4.32 12.69
C PRO A 58 24.24 2.94 13.18
N GLY A 59 24.09 1.99 12.24
CA GLY A 59 23.68 0.64 12.51
C GLY A 59 22.44 0.22 11.75
N LYS A 60 21.85 -0.88 12.16
CA LYS A 60 20.74 -1.54 11.49
C LYS A 60 19.40 -0.90 11.84
N HIS A 61 18.62 -0.53 10.83
CA HIS A 61 17.27 0.00 10.94
C HIS A 61 16.30 -0.86 10.13
N HIS A 62 15.13 -1.13 10.67
CA HIS A 62 14.06 -1.79 9.95
C HIS A 62 13.21 -0.76 9.20
N VAL A 63 13.18 -0.88 7.87
CA VAL A 63 12.41 0.02 7.01
C VAL A 63 11.26 -0.74 6.37
N GLU A 64 10.06 -0.20 6.47
CA GLU A 64 8.87 -0.72 5.81
C GLU A 64 8.25 0.37 4.94
N VAL A 65 7.75 -0.02 3.75
CA VAL A 65 7.06 0.88 2.83
C VAL A 65 5.70 0.29 2.50
N ARG A 66 4.64 1.07 2.74
CA ARG A 66 3.23 0.64 2.58
C ARG A 66 2.48 1.57 1.65
N MET A 67 1.60 0.98 0.84
CA MET A 67 0.63 1.70 0.02
C MET A 67 -0.65 0.89 -0.07
N GLU A 68 -1.79 1.57 -0.01
CA GLU A 68 -3.10 0.91 -0.18
C GLU A 68 -3.19 0.22 -1.54
N GLY A 69 -3.70 -1.00 -1.56
CA GLY A 69 -3.78 -1.84 -2.77
C GLY A 69 -2.47 -2.50 -3.19
N TYR A 70 -1.40 -2.41 -2.38
CA TYR A 70 -0.11 -3.03 -2.64
C TYR A 70 0.35 -3.88 -1.47
N ALA A 71 1.15 -4.90 -1.76
CA ALA A 71 1.85 -5.67 -0.74
C ALA A 71 2.90 -4.79 -0.04
N SER A 72 2.97 -4.87 1.29
CA SER A 72 4.00 -4.16 2.06
C SER A 72 5.38 -4.67 1.68
N TRP A 73 6.32 -3.74 1.55
CA TRP A 73 7.73 -4.02 1.34
C TRP A 73 8.51 -3.72 2.62
N SER A 74 9.50 -4.54 2.96
CA SER A 74 10.38 -4.28 4.12
C SER A 74 11.80 -4.79 3.91
N GLU A 75 12.76 -4.07 4.48
CA GLU A 75 14.19 -4.41 4.46
C GLU A 75 14.87 -3.87 5.71
N ASP A 76 15.89 -4.60 6.18
CA ASP A 76 16.79 -4.14 7.22
C ASP A 76 18.00 -3.44 6.57
N VAL A 77 18.16 -2.16 6.82
CA VAL A 77 19.16 -1.30 6.18
C VAL A 77 20.23 -0.91 7.17
N GLU A 78 21.51 -1.12 6.82
CA GLU A 78 22.65 -0.66 7.62
C GLU A 78 22.96 0.79 7.31
N ILE A 79 22.81 1.68 8.28
CA ILE A 79 23.08 3.12 8.16
C ILE A 79 24.53 3.42 8.49
N SER A 80 25.22 4.00 7.53
CA SER A 80 26.59 4.51 7.65
C SER A 80 26.60 6.03 7.61
N THR A 81 27.44 6.65 8.41
CA THR A 81 27.68 8.11 8.39
C THR A 81 28.66 8.56 7.30
N GLU A 82 29.39 7.61 6.71
CA GLU A 82 30.45 7.90 5.73
C GLU A 82 30.01 7.70 4.28
N LYS A 83 28.80 7.15 4.06
CA LYS A 83 28.26 6.82 2.74
C LYS A 83 26.86 7.35 2.58
N GLU A 84 26.47 7.59 1.34
CA GLU A 84 25.07 7.80 1.00
C GLU A 84 24.30 6.47 1.15
N ASN A 85 23.29 6.49 2.02
CA ASN A 85 22.40 5.35 2.22
C ASN A 85 21.16 5.58 1.36
N GLN A 86 20.86 4.65 0.44
CA GLN A 86 19.71 4.75 -0.47
C GLN A 86 19.08 3.38 -0.68
N ILE A 87 17.75 3.35 -0.70
CA ILE A 87 16.94 2.17 -1.06
C ILE A 87 15.82 2.55 -2.01
N THR A 88 15.34 1.55 -2.76
CA THR A 88 14.17 1.68 -3.64
C THR A 88 13.25 0.49 -3.41
N ALA A 89 12.07 0.74 -2.87
CA ALA A 89 11.03 -0.26 -2.65
C ALA A 89 10.18 -0.42 -3.92
N VAL A 90 10.15 -1.60 -4.50
CA VAL A 90 9.24 -1.94 -5.59
C VAL A 90 8.04 -2.67 -4.99
N LEU A 91 6.89 -1.98 -4.95
CA LEU A 91 5.66 -2.52 -4.37
C LEU A 91 4.89 -3.33 -5.41
N GLN A 92 4.42 -4.50 -5.02
CA GLN A 92 3.62 -5.36 -5.87
C GLN A 92 2.14 -5.05 -5.67
N GLN A 93 1.43 -4.75 -6.76
CA GLN A 93 -0.01 -4.51 -6.70
C GLN A 93 -0.74 -5.79 -6.28
N LEU A 94 -1.63 -5.65 -5.31
CA LEU A 94 -2.56 -6.71 -4.92
C LEU A 94 -3.75 -6.69 -5.88
N ASN A 95 -4.19 -7.89 -6.31
CA ASN A 95 -5.38 -8.07 -7.12
C ASN A 95 -6.35 -9.01 -6.40
N GLY A 96 -7.63 -8.75 -6.56
CA GLY A 96 -8.71 -9.60 -6.08
C GLY A 96 -9.45 -10.28 -7.22
N ALA A 97 -10.32 -11.23 -6.87
CA ALA A 97 -11.26 -11.86 -7.79
C ALA A 97 -12.67 -11.77 -7.24
N LEU A 98 -13.66 -11.64 -8.13
CA LEU A 98 -15.07 -11.62 -7.79
C LEU A 98 -15.81 -12.72 -8.54
N ASN A 99 -16.39 -13.67 -7.81
CA ASN A 99 -17.27 -14.69 -8.34
C ASN A 99 -18.71 -14.15 -8.43
N ILE A 100 -19.24 -14.05 -9.65
CA ILE A 100 -20.58 -13.51 -9.91
C ILE A 100 -21.49 -14.62 -10.41
N LYS A 101 -22.59 -14.81 -9.72
CA LYS A 101 -23.69 -15.71 -10.09
C LYS A 101 -24.97 -14.90 -10.30
N SER A 102 -25.91 -15.45 -11.11
CA SER A 102 -27.25 -14.87 -11.20
C SER A 102 -28.34 -15.92 -11.27
N LYS A 103 -29.56 -15.49 -10.98
CA LYS A 103 -30.80 -16.22 -11.22
C LYS A 103 -31.74 -15.32 -12.01
N PRO A 104 -32.04 -15.65 -13.29
CA PRO A 104 -31.52 -16.76 -14.10
C PRO A 104 -30.02 -16.64 -14.40
N THR A 105 -29.39 -17.73 -14.82
CA THR A 105 -28.01 -17.78 -15.28
C THR A 105 -27.85 -17.22 -16.69
N ASN A 106 -26.61 -17.03 -17.14
CA ASN A 106 -26.27 -16.48 -18.46
C ASN A 106 -26.68 -15.00 -18.67
N ALA A 107 -26.74 -14.24 -17.59
CA ALA A 107 -26.93 -12.79 -17.65
C ALA A 107 -25.59 -12.07 -17.92
N ILE A 108 -25.63 -10.97 -18.64
CA ILE A 108 -24.47 -10.14 -18.96
C ILE A 108 -23.97 -9.46 -17.67
N ILE A 109 -22.66 -9.48 -17.46
CA ILE A 109 -21.97 -8.83 -16.35
C ILE A 109 -21.27 -7.58 -16.85
N VAL A 110 -21.49 -6.47 -16.16
CA VAL A 110 -20.76 -5.20 -16.35
C VAL A 110 -20.08 -4.83 -15.04
N VAL A 111 -18.78 -4.57 -15.08
CA VAL A 111 -18.01 -4.11 -13.92
C VAL A 111 -17.39 -2.77 -14.27
N ASP A 112 -17.65 -1.75 -13.46
CA ASP A 112 -17.18 -0.38 -13.67
C ASP A 112 -17.47 0.15 -15.08
N GLY A 113 -18.65 -0.20 -15.61
CA GLY A 113 -19.10 0.19 -16.95
C GLY A 113 -18.51 -0.61 -18.11
N ASN A 114 -17.72 -1.66 -17.84
CA ASN A 114 -17.15 -2.53 -18.85
C ASN A 114 -17.83 -3.91 -18.82
N GLU A 115 -18.30 -4.39 -19.96
CA GLU A 115 -18.83 -5.75 -20.12
C GLU A 115 -17.68 -6.77 -19.96
N THR A 116 -17.85 -7.73 -19.03
CA THR A 116 -16.81 -8.67 -18.64
C THR A 116 -17.17 -10.14 -18.90
N GLY A 117 -18.39 -10.41 -19.37
CA GLY A 117 -18.87 -11.76 -19.70
C GLY A 117 -20.26 -12.06 -19.18
N ASN A 118 -20.57 -13.34 -18.99
CA ASN A 118 -21.90 -13.80 -18.57
C ASN A 118 -21.82 -14.67 -17.29
N THR A 119 -22.85 -14.58 -16.46
CA THR A 119 -22.96 -15.40 -15.24
C THR A 119 -23.21 -16.89 -15.52
N PRO A 120 -22.62 -17.80 -14.75
CA PRO A 120 -21.67 -17.57 -13.67
C PRO A 120 -20.25 -17.31 -14.21
N ALA A 121 -19.53 -16.34 -13.66
CA ALA A 121 -18.15 -16.07 -14.02
C ALA A 121 -17.31 -15.63 -12.81
N ALA A 122 -15.99 -15.84 -12.91
CA ALA A 122 -15.01 -15.27 -12.03
C ALA A 122 -14.29 -14.13 -12.77
N ILE A 123 -14.40 -12.92 -12.28
CA ILE A 123 -13.69 -11.76 -12.79
C ILE A 123 -12.43 -11.60 -11.95
N THR A 124 -11.27 -11.73 -12.59
CA THR A 124 -9.95 -11.63 -11.96
C THR A 124 -9.33 -10.27 -12.16
N ASP A 125 -8.19 -10.03 -11.50
CA ASP A 125 -7.37 -8.84 -11.67
C ASP A 125 -8.07 -7.52 -11.30
N LEU A 126 -9.11 -7.61 -10.45
CA LEU A 126 -9.74 -6.43 -9.86
C LEU A 126 -8.82 -5.83 -8.78
N LYS A 127 -8.68 -4.52 -8.78
CA LYS A 127 -7.96 -3.82 -7.71
C LYS A 127 -8.74 -3.97 -6.40
N PRO A 128 -8.08 -4.04 -5.24
CA PRO A 128 -8.79 -3.91 -3.97
C PRO A 128 -9.52 -2.59 -3.88
N GLY A 129 -10.72 -2.62 -3.30
CA GLY A 129 -11.57 -1.45 -3.15
C GLY A 129 -12.96 -1.66 -3.75
N LYS A 130 -13.71 -0.56 -3.89
CA LYS A 130 -15.10 -0.54 -4.31
C LYS A 130 -15.25 -0.60 -5.83
N HIS A 131 -16.03 -1.57 -6.31
CA HIS A 131 -16.37 -1.74 -7.72
C HIS A 131 -17.88 -1.73 -7.91
N HIS A 132 -18.36 -1.07 -8.97
CA HIS A 132 -19.77 -1.08 -9.34
C HIS A 132 -20.05 -2.25 -10.29
N VAL A 133 -20.94 -3.15 -9.86
CA VAL A 133 -21.31 -4.36 -10.63
C VAL A 133 -22.76 -4.24 -11.06
N GLU A 134 -23.01 -4.46 -12.37
CA GLU A 134 -24.33 -4.55 -12.93
C GLU A 134 -24.53 -5.91 -13.60
N VAL A 135 -25.74 -6.45 -13.53
CA VAL A 135 -26.11 -7.69 -14.20
C VAL A 135 -27.40 -7.49 -14.98
N HIS A 136 -27.34 -7.78 -16.28
CA HIS A 136 -28.42 -7.51 -17.23
C HIS A 136 -28.86 -8.78 -17.96
N MET A 137 -30.16 -8.93 -18.17
CA MET A 137 -30.75 -9.98 -19.01
C MET A 137 -32.01 -9.47 -19.70
N GLU A 138 -32.17 -9.80 -20.95
CA GLU A 138 -33.37 -9.44 -21.71
C GLU A 138 -34.66 -10.00 -21.07
N GLY A 139 -35.68 -9.15 -20.92
CA GLY A 139 -36.91 -9.48 -20.22
C GLY A 139 -36.85 -9.40 -18.69
N TYR A 140 -35.73 -8.96 -18.11
CA TYR A 140 -35.57 -8.81 -16.68
C TYR A 140 -35.16 -7.37 -16.32
N ALA A 141 -35.49 -6.96 -15.10
CA ALA A 141 -34.98 -5.73 -14.54
C ALA A 141 -33.48 -5.88 -14.24
N SER A 142 -32.71 -4.83 -14.57
CA SER A 142 -31.28 -4.78 -14.25
C SER A 142 -31.07 -4.83 -12.75
N TRP A 143 -30.01 -5.53 -12.34
CA TRP A 143 -29.54 -5.58 -10.97
C TRP A 143 -28.19 -4.86 -10.87
N SER A 144 -27.96 -4.12 -9.78
CA SER A 144 -26.67 -3.49 -9.53
C SER A 144 -26.35 -3.43 -8.06
N GLU A 145 -25.06 -3.51 -7.73
CA GLU A 145 -24.53 -3.41 -6.36
C GLU A 145 -23.10 -2.87 -6.41
N ASP A 146 -22.73 -2.10 -5.39
CA ASP A 146 -21.35 -1.71 -5.14
C ASP A 146 -20.69 -2.76 -4.24
N VAL A 147 -19.65 -3.42 -4.73
CA VAL A 147 -18.97 -4.53 -4.07
C VAL A 147 -17.57 -4.13 -3.65
N GLU A 148 -17.22 -4.35 -2.38
CA GLU A 148 -15.87 -4.14 -1.87
C GLU A 148 -15.01 -5.36 -2.18
N ILE A 149 -13.97 -5.20 -2.99
CA ILE A 149 -13.04 -6.26 -3.36
C ILE A 149 -11.84 -6.26 -2.42
N SER A 150 -11.60 -7.42 -1.79
CA SER A 150 -10.41 -7.68 -1.00
C SER A 150 -9.53 -8.71 -1.70
N ALA A 151 -8.22 -8.46 -1.78
CA ALA A 151 -7.27 -9.39 -2.37
C ALA A 151 -7.05 -10.66 -1.53
N GLU A 152 -7.31 -10.58 -0.22
CA GLU A 152 -7.03 -11.67 0.72
C GLU A 152 -8.25 -12.55 1.03
N LYS A 153 -9.41 -12.21 0.46
CA LYS A 153 -10.69 -12.91 0.71
C LYS A 153 -11.34 -13.33 -0.58
N GLU A 154 -12.12 -14.40 -0.50
CA GLU A 154 -13.02 -14.77 -1.57
C GLU A 154 -14.19 -13.76 -1.64
N ASN A 155 -14.28 -13.05 -2.77
CA ASN A 155 -15.36 -12.12 -3.04
C ASN A 155 -16.40 -12.83 -3.90
N GLN A 156 -17.65 -12.88 -3.45
CA GLN A 156 -18.73 -13.55 -4.16
C GLN A 156 -20.05 -12.80 -4.01
N ILE A 157 -20.79 -12.68 -5.12
CA ILE A 157 -22.14 -12.12 -5.16
C ILE A 157 -23.09 -13.02 -5.96
N THR A 158 -24.39 -12.86 -5.70
CA THR A 158 -25.45 -13.53 -6.46
C THR A 158 -26.56 -12.55 -6.78
N ALA A 159 -26.67 -12.17 -8.04
CA ALA A 159 -27.72 -11.30 -8.55
C ALA A 159 -29.02 -12.09 -8.77
N VAL A 160 -30.12 -11.66 -8.17
CA VAL A 160 -31.45 -12.22 -8.41
C VAL A 160 -32.24 -11.23 -9.26
N LEU A 161 -32.39 -11.56 -10.56
CA LEU A 161 -33.07 -10.71 -11.52
C LEU A 161 -34.58 -10.92 -11.45
N GLN A 162 -35.34 -9.84 -11.50
CA GLN A 162 -36.81 -9.87 -11.51
C GLN A 162 -37.32 -9.79 -12.95
N GLN A 163 -38.15 -10.73 -13.34
CA GLN A 163 -38.77 -10.75 -14.67
C GLN A 163 -39.70 -9.55 -14.85
N LEU A 164 -39.53 -8.84 -15.96
CA LEU A 164 -40.44 -7.78 -16.35
C LEU A 164 -41.78 -8.37 -16.85
N THR A 165 -42.87 -7.97 -16.21
CA THR A 165 -44.22 -8.37 -16.65
C THR A 165 -44.86 -7.24 -17.44
N GLY A 166 -45.25 -7.53 -18.69
CA GLY A 166 -46.02 -6.60 -19.53
C GLY A 166 -47.52 -6.84 -19.35
N ALA A 167 -48.30 -5.77 -19.26
CA ALA A 167 -49.76 -5.86 -19.35
C ALA A 167 -50.21 -5.57 -20.79
N LEU A 168 -50.85 -6.55 -21.43
CA LEU A 168 -51.48 -6.34 -22.74
C LEU A 168 -52.91 -5.82 -22.54
N ASN A 169 -53.15 -4.53 -22.85
CA ASN A 169 -54.47 -3.97 -22.91
C ASN A 169 -54.99 -4.14 -24.34
N ILE A 170 -55.86 -5.13 -24.57
CA ILE A 170 -56.65 -5.28 -25.82
C ILE A 170 -57.90 -4.44 -25.66
N LYS A 171 -58.08 -3.43 -26.51
CA LYS A 171 -59.31 -2.65 -26.66
C LYS A 171 -60.20 -3.30 -27.73
#